data_ff68d7e5b64c5c5f6148e2b9ae673434
#
_entry.id   ff68d7e5b64c5c5f6148e2b9ae673434
#
_cell.length_a   1.000
_cell.length_b   1.000
_cell.length_c   1.000
_cell.angle_alpha   90.00
_cell.angle_beta   90.00
_cell.angle_gamma   90.00
#
_symmetry.space_group_name_H-M   'P 1'
#
loop_
_entity.id
_entity.type
_entity.pdbx_description
1 polymer ?
#
loop_
_entity_poly.entity_id
_entity_poly.type
_entity_poly.pdbx_seq_one_letter_code
_entity_poly.pdbx_strand_id
1 'polypeptide(L)'
;VGQWKRPWYFKKEESESMHQAVQRESKLTRQTAGIIDGSTLGKIEIKGKDALEFINLMYTNAFTKMKPMTSRYVLMLGEDGMIMDDGIICKINDKHFIATTTSSGAPKVLSHMEEFLQTEWPHLQVFLNSITEQFTTFNISGPKAREIISKVFTDIDFSNEKFPFMTFKIFDYKNTQARIMRASFTGELG
;
A
#
# COMPACT_ATOMS: atom_id res chain seq x y z
N VAL A 1 2.17 -17.08 2.15
CA VAL A 1 2.54 -16.34 0.97
C VAL A 1 4.02 -15.99 1.08
N GLY A 2 4.85 -16.54 0.20
CA GLY A 2 6.29 -16.49 0.37
C GLY A 2 6.68 -17.15 1.71
N GLN A 3 7.47 -16.47 2.52
CA GLN A 3 7.83 -16.93 3.88
C GLN A 3 6.85 -16.48 4.96
N TRP A 4 5.83 -15.69 4.59
CA TRP A 4 4.86 -15.15 5.53
C TRP A 4 3.75 -16.15 5.85
N LYS A 5 3.46 -16.34 7.14
CA LYS A 5 2.26 -17.03 7.59
C LYS A 5 1.15 -16.00 7.79
N ARG A 6 0.04 -16.18 7.08
CA ARG A 6 -1.13 -15.31 7.19
C ARG A 6 -2.33 -16.15 7.60
N PRO A 7 -3.21 -15.61 8.48
CA PRO A 7 -4.46 -16.29 8.79
C PRO A 7 -5.30 -16.38 7.50
N TRP A 8 -5.93 -17.52 7.29
CA TRP A 8 -6.81 -17.72 6.14
C TRP A 8 -8.23 -17.23 6.43
N TYR A 9 -8.70 -17.49 7.64
CA TYR A 9 -9.98 -17.07 8.18
C TYR A 9 -9.93 -17.11 9.71
N PHE A 10 -10.89 -16.45 10.36
CA PHE A 10 -10.98 -16.43 11.82
C PHE A 10 -12.26 -17.14 12.27
N LYS A 11 -12.13 -18.29 12.90
CA LYS A 11 -13.27 -18.98 13.50
C LYS A 11 -13.81 -18.20 14.70
N LYS A 12 -15.12 -18.16 14.83
CA LYS A 12 -15.79 -17.66 16.04
C LYS A 12 -15.92 -18.76 17.09
N GLU A 13 -16.09 -20.00 16.63
CA GLU A 13 -16.19 -21.21 17.45
C GLU A 13 -15.62 -22.41 16.71
N GLU A 14 -15.27 -23.47 17.41
CA GLU A 14 -14.62 -24.68 16.85
C GLU A 14 -15.41 -25.33 15.72
N SER A 15 -16.74 -25.37 15.87
CA SER A 15 -17.65 -25.96 14.90
C SER A 15 -17.82 -25.18 13.60
N GLU A 16 -17.40 -23.89 13.59
CA GLU A 16 -17.56 -23.03 12.41
C GLU A 16 -16.66 -23.49 11.25
N SER A 17 -17.26 -23.82 10.13
CA SER A 17 -16.52 -24.14 8.90
C SER A 17 -15.88 -22.88 8.28
N MET A 18 -14.87 -23.05 7.41
CA MET A 18 -14.26 -21.96 6.67
C MET A 18 -15.30 -21.15 5.89
N HIS A 19 -16.24 -21.80 5.19
CA HIS A 19 -17.27 -21.10 4.42
C HIS A 19 -18.20 -20.24 5.29
N GLN A 20 -18.59 -20.74 6.46
CA GLN A 20 -19.40 -19.98 7.41
C GLN A 20 -18.64 -18.77 7.95
N ALA A 21 -17.36 -18.96 8.33
CA ALA A 21 -16.49 -17.87 8.78
C ALA A 21 -16.32 -16.78 7.71
N VAL A 22 -16.01 -17.16 6.47
CA VAL A 22 -15.86 -16.23 5.34
C VAL A 22 -17.15 -15.48 5.05
N GLN A 23 -18.31 -16.16 5.03
CA GLN A 23 -19.60 -15.51 4.84
C GLN A 23 -19.90 -14.49 5.94
N ARG A 24 -19.65 -14.87 7.19
CA ARG A 24 -19.85 -14.00 8.37
C ARG A 24 -18.95 -12.78 8.30
N GLU A 25 -17.65 -12.96 8.05
CA GLU A 25 -16.66 -11.88 7.99
C GLU A 25 -16.95 -10.92 6.84
N SER A 26 -17.26 -11.45 5.64
CA SER A 26 -17.63 -10.63 4.48
C SER A 26 -18.89 -9.81 4.73
N LYS A 27 -19.92 -10.43 5.33
CA LYS A 27 -21.16 -9.73 5.66
C LYS A 27 -20.94 -8.63 6.72
N LEU A 28 -20.15 -8.91 7.76
CA LEU A 28 -19.82 -7.94 8.80
C LEU A 28 -19.02 -6.76 8.23
N THR A 29 -18.04 -7.02 7.37
CA THR A 29 -17.25 -5.96 6.73
C THR A 29 -18.15 -5.02 5.90
N ARG A 30 -19.11 -5.56 5.14
CA ARG A 30 -20.05 -4.75 4.34
C ARG A 30 -21.08 -3.99 5.17
N GLN A 31 -21.41 -4.48 6.34
CA GLN A 31 -22.40 -3.84 7.23
C GLN A 31 -21.78 -2.92 8.28
N THR A 32 -20.52 -3.17 8.65
CA THR A 32 -19.81 -2.46 9.71
C THR A 32 -18.39 -2.08 9.27
N ALA A 33 -17.42 -2.85 9.66
CA ALA A 33 -16.02 -2.75 9.23
C ALA A 33 -15.28 -4.07 9.48
N GLY A 34 -14.26 -4.30 8.66
CA GLY A 34 -13.27 -5.35 8.85
C GLY A 34 -11.88 -4.76 8.98
N ILE A 35 -10.99 -5.47 9.67
CA ILE A 35 -9.56 -5.15 9.74
C ILE A 35 -8.76 -6.33 9.22
N ILE A 36 -7.76 -6.04 8.37
CA ILE A 36 -6.84 -7.03 7.83
C ILE A 36 -5.42 -6.57 8.10
N ASP A 37 -4.57 -7.50 8.57
CA ASP A 37 -3.13 -7.29 8.62
C ASP A 37 -2.55 -7.35 7.19
N GLY A 38 -2.09 -6.20 6.71
CA GLY A 38 -1.44 -6.00 5.42
C GLY A 38 0.08 -5.84 5.53
N SER A 39 0.68 -6.17 6.68
CA SER A 39 2.12 -5.98 6.91
C SER A 39 3.00 -6.74 5.92
N THR A 40 2.49 -7.82 5.34
CA THR A 40 3.21 -8.63 4.37
C THR A 40 3.26 -8.05 2.95
N LEU A 41 2.43 -7.05 2.65
CA LEU A 41 2.53 -6.35 1.35
C LEU A 41 3.90 -5.71 1.23
N GLY A 42 4.56 -5.89 0.09
CA GLY A 42 5.87 -5.30 -0.15
C GLY A 42 5.83 -3.77 -0.07
N LYS A 43 6.89 -3.20 0.47
CA LYS A 43 7.09 -1.74 0.52
C LYS A 43 8.52 -1.46 0.11
N ILE A 44 8.67 -0.78 -1.01
CA ILE A 44 9.96 -0.39 -1.57
C ILE A 44 10.06 1.13 -1.49
N GLU A 45 11.07 1.60 -0.78
CA GLU A 45 11.41 3.02 -0.73
C GLU A 45 12.28 3.37 -1.94
N ILE A 46 11.91 4.42 -2.65
CA ILE A 46 12.59 4.93 -3.84
C ILE A 46 12.99 6.36 -3.55
N LYS A 47 14.29 6.60 -3.37
CA LYS A 47 14.85 7.91 -3.04
C LYS A 47 15.94 8.30 -4.03
N GLY A 48 16.04 9.57 -4.30
CA GLY A 48 17.14 10.11 -5.10
C GLY A 48 16.74 11.31 -5.92
N LYS A 49 17.72 11.97 -6.47
CA LYS A 49 17.53 13.16 -7.32
C LYS A 49 16.62 12.86 -8.51
N ASP A 50 16.78 11.67 -9.10
CA ASP A 50 16.11 11.25 -10.32
C ASP A 50 14.98 10.24 -10.05
N ALA A 51 14.47 10.13 -8.79
CA ALA A 51 13.43 9.19 -8.40
C ALA A 51 12.12 9.36 -9.20
N LEU A 52 11.74 10.61 -9.52
CA LEU A 52 10.56 10.89 -10.35
C LEU A 52 10.72 10.37 -11.78
N GLU A 53 11.90 10.55 -12.38
CA GLU A 53 12.19 10.01 -13.71
C GLU A 53 12.15 8.49 -13.69
N PHE A 54 12.83 7.88 -12.73
CA PHE A 54 12.90 6.44 -12.58
C PHE A 54 11.52 5.78 -12.48
N ILE A 55 10.61 6.30 -11.64
CA ILE A 55 9.27 5.70 -11.54
C ILE A 55 8.42 5.88 -12.79
N ASN A 56 8.64 6.96 -13.58
CA ASN A 56 7.97 7.11 -14.87
C ASN A 56 8.47 6.10 -15.93
N LEU A 57 9.70 5.61 -15.80
CA LEU A 57 10.26 4.57 -16.65
C LEU A 57 9.78 3.17 -16.24
N MET A 58 9.64 2.92 -14.92
CA MET A 58 9.30 1.60 -14.39
C MET A 58 7.82 1.24 -14.45
N TYR A 59 6.92 2.21 -14.42
CA TYR A 59 5.48 1.98 -14.33
C TYR A 59 4.70 2.57 -15.50
N THR A 60 3.54 2.00 -15.78
CA THR A 60 2.67 2.43 -16.89
C THR A 60 2.04 3.82 -16.69
N ASN A 61 2.04 4.33 -15.48
CA ASN A 61 1.42 5.61 -15.13
C ASN A 61 2.39 6.78 -15.29
N ALA A 62 1.84 7.98 -15.53
CA ALA A 62 2.61 9.22 -15.50
C ALA A 62 2.55 9.88 -14.11
N PHE A 63 3.70 10.20 -13.53
CA PHE A 63 3.81 10.75 -12.16
C PHE A 63 4.20 12.22 -12.12
N THR A 64 4.59 12.81 -13.24
CA THR A 64 5.09 14.20 -13.33
C THR A 64 4.13 15.23 -12.74
N LYS A 65 2.81 15.04 -12.96
CA LYS A 65 1.76 15.94 -12.42
C LYS A 65 1.17 15.46 -11.08
N MET A 66 1.69 14.39 -10.51
CA MET A 66 1.22 13.86 -9.23
C MET A 66 1.65 14.80 -8.10
N LYS A 67 0.69 15.20 -7.26
CA LYS A 67 0.97 16.10 -6.12
C LYS A 67 1.64 15.35 -4.97
N PRO A 68 2.49 15.99 -4.17
CA PRO A 68 2.96 15.43 -2.91
C PRO A 68 1.81 15.03 -1.99
N MET A 69 2.04 14.04 -1.13
CA MET A 69 1.08 13.46 -0.19
C MET A 69 -0.17 12.85 -0.85
N THR A 70 -0.04 12.47 -2.12
CA THR A 70 -1.06 11.69 -2.84
C THR A 70 -0.52 10.31 -3.20
N SER A 71 -1.42 9.40 -3.53
CA SER A 71 -1.10 8.05 -3.97
C SER A 71 -1.78 7.73 -5.30
N ARG A 72 -1.29 6.70 -5.99
CA ARG A 72 -1.83 6.25 -7.27
C ARG A 72 -1.70 4.74 -7.39
N TYR A 73 -2.77 4.07 -7.80
CA TYR A 73 -2.71 2.68 -8.21
C TYR A 73 -1.91 2.54 -9.50
N VAL A 74 -1.05 1.55 -9.57
CA VAL A 74 -0.07 1.39 -10.64
C VAL A 74 0.06 -0.06 -11.07
N LEU A 75 0.47 -0.25 -12.33
CA LEU A 75 0.83 -1.54 -12.91
C LEU A 75 2.29 -1.51 -13.34
N MET A 76 3.03 -2.55 -12.98
CA MET A 76 4.34 -2.85 -13.52
C MET A 76 4.19 -3.94 -14.57
N LEU A 77 4.74 -3.72 -15.75
CA LEU A 77 4.70 -4.68 -16.84
C LEU A 77 6.09 -5.27 -17.07
N GLY A 78 6.13 -6.51 -17.53
CA GLY A 78 7.31 -7.09 -18.13
C GLY A 78 7.53 -6.57 -19.56
N GLU A 79 8.65 -6.89 -20.15
CA GLU A 79 8.99 -6.52 -21.55
C GLU A 79 8.03 -7.11 -22.59
N ASP A 80 7.37 -8.20 -22.24
CA ASP A 80 6.32 -8.85 -23.02
C ASP A 80 4.95 -8.13 -22.91
N GLY A 81 4.87 -7.04 -22.13
CA GLY A 81 3.65 -6.29 -21.88
C GLY A 81 2.69 -6.94 -20.88
N MET A 82 3.06 -8.08 -20.29
CA MET A 82 2.24 -8.75 -19.29
C MET A 82 2.42 -8.12 -17.91
N ILE A 83 1.35 -8.13 -17.10
CA ILE A 83 1.41 -7.59 -15.74
C ILE A 83 2.37 -8.43 -14.90
N MET A 84 3.42 -7.79 -14.40
CA MET A 84 4.38 -8.39 -13.48
C MET A 84 3.91 -8.29 -12.05
N ASP A 85 3.44 -7.12 -11.65
CA ASP A 85 2.87 -6.82 -10.33
C ASP A 85 2.01 -5.56 -10.38
N ASP A 86 1.23 -5.34 -9.33
CA ASP A 86 0.44 -4.14 -9.12
C ASP A 86 0.62 -3.60 -7.70
N GLY A 87 0.26 -2.35 -7.49
CA GLY A 87 0.39 -1.74 -6.18
C GLY A 87 -0.03 -0.28 -6.14
N ILE A 88 0.48 0.42 -5.15
CA ILE A 88 0.24 1.86 -4.96
C ILE A 88 1.57 2.57 -4.86
N ILE A 89 1.76 3.63 -5.64
CA ILE A 89 2.83 4.59 -5.44
C ILE A 89 2.34 5.74 -4.57
N CYS A 90 3.01 5.95 -3.44
CA CYS A 90 2.85 7.11 -2.57
C CYS A 90 3.95 8.13 -2.86
N LYS A 91 3.59 9.35 -3.26
CA LYS A 91 4.55 10.43 -3.50
C LYS A 91 4.69 11.29 -2.25
N ILE A 92 5.84 11.24 -1.60
CA ILE A 92 6.18 12.13 -0.48
C ILE A 92 6.65 13.48 -1.05
N ASN A 93 7.56 13.44 -2.00
CA ASN A 93 8.01 14.57 -2.82
C ASN A 93 8.65 14.03 -4.13
N ASP A 94 9.21 14.90 -4.98
CA ASP A 94 9.79 14.50 -6.27
C ASP A 94 11.05 13.63 -6.15
N LYS A 95 11.64 13.55 -4.97
CA LYS A 95 12.86 12.78 -4.68
C LYS A 95 12.59 11.58 -3.75
N HIS A 96 11.33 11.35 -3.35
CA HIS A 96 10.99 10.32 -2.38
C HIS A 96 9.60 9.74 -2.64
N PHE A 97 9.57 8.46 -2.97
CA PHE A 97 8.36 7.66 -3.20
C PHE A 97 8.41 6.37 -2.38
N ILE A 98 7.22 5.81 -2.14
CA ILE A 98 7.08 4.47 -1.60
C ILE A 98 6.17 3.71 -2.55
N ALA A 99 6.66 2.61 -3.08
CA ALA A 99 5.91 1.65 -3.86
C ALA A 99 5.43 0.52 -2.96
N THR A 100 4.15 0.17 -3.03
CA THR A 100 3.66 -1.11 -2.49
C THR A 100 3.61 -2.15 -3.61
N THR A 101 3.73 -3.42 -3.24
CA THR A 101 3.67 -4.56 -4.15
C THR A 101 2.81 -5.68 -3.55
N THR A 102 2.48 -6.70 -4.32
CA THR A 102 1.97 -7.93 -3.73
C THR A 102 3.01 -8.56 -2.79
N SER A 103 2.55 -9.33 -1.79
CA SER A 103 3.46 -9.93 -0.80
C SER A 103 4.49 -10.88 -1.43
N SER A 104 4.08 -11.68 -2.42
CA SER A 104 4.97 -12.61 -3.12
C SER A 104 5.79 -11.93 -4.22
N GLY A 105 5.32 -10.81 -4.75
CA GLY A 105 5.99 -10.05 -5.80
C GLY A 105 7.12 -9.15 -5.32
N ALA A 106 7.16 -8.80 -4.03
CA ALA A 106 8.11 -7.82 -3.50
C ALA A 106 9.58 -8.06 -3.88
N PRO A 107 10.14 -9.27 -3.70
CA PRO A 107 11.53 -9.52 -4.10
C PRO A 107 11.74 -9.39 -5.61
N LYS A 108 10.79 -9.90 -6.42
CA LYS A 108 10.85 -9.85 -7.88
C LYS A 108 10.81 -8.41 -8.39
N VAL A 109 9.90 -7.59 -7.85
CA VAL A 109 9.79 -6.17 -8.22
C VAL A 109 11.05 -5.40 -7.84
N LEU A 110 11.58 -5.61 -6.63
CA LEU A 110 12.82 -4.94 -6.21
C LEU A 110 14.00 -5.34 -7.11
N SER A 111 14.21 -6.64 -7.36
CA SER A 111 15.28 -7.10 -8.25
C SER A 111 15.14 -6.54 -9.66
N HIS A 112 13.92 -6.47 -10.19
CA HIS A 112 13.67 -5.89 -11.51
C HIS A 112 14.01 -4.38 -11.55
N MET A 113 13.62 -3.64 -10.51
CA MET A 113 14.00 -2.22 -10.39
C MET A 113 15.52 -2.03 -10.30
N GLU A 114 16.21 -2.87 -9.52
CA GLU A 114 17.66 -2.84 -9.34
C GLU A 114 18.39 -3.20 -10.64
N GLU A 115 17.92 -4.19 -11.37
CA GLU A 115 18.47 -4.60 -12.65
C GLU A 115 18.42 -3.46 -13.66
N PHE A 116 17.25 -2.89 -13.90
CA PHE A 116 17.10 -1.77 -14.84
C PHE A 116 17.89 -0.52 -14.43
N LEU A 117 17.93 -0.23 -13.13
CA LEU A 117 18.72 0.90 -12.64
C LEU A 117 20.23 0.69 -12.88
N GLN A 118 20.72 -0.54 -12.82
CA GLN A 118 22.13 -0.85 -12.99
C GLN A 118 22.53 -1.05 -14.45
N THR A 119 21.63 -1.55 -15.29
CA THR A 119 21.94 -1.91 -16.70
C THR A 119 21.49 -0.86 -17.69
N GLU A 120 20.22 -0.43 -17.60
CA GLU A 120 19.64 0.49 -18.60
C GLU A 120 19.80 1.96 -18.19
N TRP A 121 19.72 2.26 -16.89
CA TRP A 121 19.75 3.66 -16.41
C TRP A 121 20.80 3.90 -15.31
N PRO A 122 22.08 3.48 -15.50
CA PRO A 122 23.12 3.62 -14.47
C PRO A 122 23.49 5.08 -14.18
N HIS A 123 23.04 6.01 -14.98
CA HIS A 123 23.24 7.45 -14.80
C HIS A 123 22.25 8.08 -13.83
N LEU A 124 21.12 7.41 -13.51
CA LEU A 124 20.13 7.94 -12.59
C LEU A 124 20.59 7.80 -11.13
N GLN A 125 20.48 8.88 -10.39
CA GLN A 125 20.81 8.92 -8.96
C GLN A 125 19.60 8.51 -8.14
N VAL A 126 19.39 7.20 -8.00
CA VAL A 126 18.27 6.58 -7.29
C VAL A 126 18.79 5.52 -6.33
N PHE A 127 18.19 5.46 -5.15
CA PHE A 127 18.41 4.45 -4.13
C PHE A 127 17.12 3.68 -3.89
N LEU A 128 17.21 2.37 -3.94
CA LEU A 128 16.11 1.44 -3.69
C LEU A 128 16.34 0.72 -2.38
N ASN A 129 15.33 0.62 -1.54
CA ASN A 129 15.42 -0.10 -0.28
C ASN A 129 14.11 -0.80 0.06
N SER A 130 14.18 -2.09 0.42
CA SER A 130 13.03 -2.78 0.99
C SER A 130 12.79 -2.28 2.42
N ILE A 131 11.61 -1.73 2.65
CA ILE A 131 11.16 -1.28 3.97
C ILE A 131 9.94 -2.07 4.48
N THR A 132 9.69 -3.22 3.88
CA THR A 132 8.52 -4.06 4.19
C THR A 132 8.42 -4.36 5.67
N GLU A 133 9.51 -4.77 6.29
CA GLU A 133 9.56 -5.19 7.69
C GLU A 133 9.62 -4.02 8.69
N GLN A 134 9.76 -2.80 8.18
CA GLN A 134 9.78 -1.59 9.02
C GLN A 134 8.37 -1.07 9.35
N PHE A 135 7.33 -1.65 8.73
CA PHE A 135 5.95 -1.18 8.89
C PHE A 135 5.00 -2.31 9.28
N THR A 136 4.31 -2.13 10.37
CA THR A 136 3.06 -2.82 10.64
C THR A 136 1.95 -2.08 9.90
N THR A 137 1.21 -2.78 9.06
CA THR A 137 0.17 -2.20 8.21
C THR A 137 -1.17 -2.86 8.47
N PHE A 138 -2.19 -2.06 8.71
CA PHE A 138 -3.57 -2.52 8.84
C PHE A 138 -4.44 -1.86 7.77
N ASN A 139 -5.26 -2.66 7.11
CA ASN A 139 -6.35 -2.16 6.27
C ASN A 139 -7.65 -2.26 7.07
N ILE A 140 -8.32 -1.13 7.22
CA ILE A 140 -9.63 -1.02 7.86
C ILE A 140 -10.63 -0.64 6.78
N SER A 141 -11.57 -1.53 6.46
CA SER A 141 -12.52 -1.36 5.36
C SER A 141 -13.95 -1.56 5.84
N GLY A 142 -14.88 -0.82 5.25
CA GLY A 142 -16.31 -0.93 5.50
C GLY A 142 -16.97 0.42 5.84
N PRO A 143 -18.31 0.49 5.87
CA PRO A 143 -19.04 1.75 6.05
C PRO A 143 -18.72 2.47 7.37
N LYS A 144 -18.30 1.73 8.40
CA LYS A 144 -17.91 2.31 9.70
C LYS A 144 -16.39 2.51 9.86
N ALA A 145 -15.58 2.26 8.82
CA ALA A 145 -14.12 2.39 8.89
C ALA A 145 -13.68 3.78 9.36
N ARG A 146 -14.29 4.84 8.79
CA ARG A 146 -14.01 6.24 9.17
C ARG A 146 -14.36 6.53 10.61
N GLU A 147 -15.52 6.09 11.08
CA GLU A 147 -15.95 6.27 12.48
C GLU A 147 -14.95 5.63 13.45
N ILE A 148 -14.48 4.42 13.12
CA ILE A 148 -13.53 3.70 13.95
C ILE A 148 -12.18 4.42 14.00
N ILE A 149 -11.63 4.80 12.84
CA ILE A 149 -10.32 5.43 12.78
C ILE A 149 -10.32 6.82 13.44
N SER A 150 -11.44 7.57 13.35
CA SER A 150 -11.60 8.87 14.02
C SER A 150 -11.60 8.78 15.54
N LYS A 151 -11.99 7.64 16.11
CA LYS A 151 -11.90 7.40 17.56
C LYS A 151 -10.49 7.09 18.03
N VAL A 152 -9.64 6.58 17.13
CA VAL A 152 -8.23 6.27 17.43
C VAL A 152 -7.34 7.50 17.26
N PHE A 153 -7.58 8.28 16.21
CA PHE A 153 -6.79 9.47 15.85
C PHE A 153 -7.67 10.71 15.89
N THR A 154 -7.93 11.20 17.10
CA THR A 154 -8.87 12.29 17.38
C THR A 154 -8.46 13.65 16.80
N ASP A 155 -7.14 13.83 16.59
CA ASP A 155 -6.56 15.08 16.10
C ASP A 155 -6.55 15.17 14.56
N ILE A 156 -7.04 14.14 13.86
CA ILE A 156 -7.07 14.08 12.41
C ILE A 156 -8.52 14.20 11.91
N ASP A 157 -8.76 15.19 11.07
CA ASP A 157 -10.02 15.32 10.35
C ASP A 157 -10.02 14.37 9.14
N PHE A 158 -10.89 13.36 9.18
CA PHE A 158 -11.09 12.36 8.13
C PHE A 158 -12.27 12.69 7.19
N SER A 159 -12.79 13.92 7.19
CA SER A 159 -13.79 14.35 6.22
C SER A 159 -13.28 14.23 4.77
N ASN A 160 -14.20 14.20 3.81
CA ASN A 160 -13.82 14.10 2.39
C ASN A 160 -12.97 15.29 1.93
N GLU A 161 -13.24 16.47 2.51
CA GLU A 161 -12.57 17.74 2.19
C GLU A 161 -11.14 17.76 2.72
N LYS A 162 -10.91 17.24 3.93
CA LYS A 162 -9.61 17.29 4.62
C LYS A 162 -8.75 16.04 4.39
N PHE A 163 -9.38 14.94 3.98
CA PHE A 163 -8.70 13.68 3.66
C PHE A 163 -9.30 13.04 2.39
N PRO A 164 -9.04 13.62 1.20
CA PRO A 164 -9.58 13.12 -0.06
C PRO A 164 -9.11 11.70 -0.38
N PHE A 165 -9.86 11.00 -1.23
CA PHE A 165 -9.49 9.68 -1.73
C PHE A 165 -8.11 9.69 -2.42
N MET A 166 -7.31 8.65 -2.22
CA MET A 166 -5.94 8.51 -2.71
C MET A 166 -4.99 9.60 -2.19
N THR A 167 -5.22 10.08 -0.98
CA THR A 167 -4.25 10.87 -0.22
C THR A 167 -3.77 10.12 1.01
N PHE A 168 -2.65 10.54 1.56
CA PHE A 168 -2.12 10.01 2.81
C PHE A 168 -1.58 11.13 3.69
N LYS A 169 -1.45 10.84 4.98
CA LYS A 169 -0.85 11.73 5.98
C LYS A 169 0.26 11.00 6.72
N ILE A 170 1.30 11.73 7.08
CA ILE A 170 2.40 11.26 7.95
C ILE A 170 2.34 12.14 9.20
N PHE A 171 2.37 11.53 10.37
CA PHE A 171 2.28 12.24 11.65
C PHE A 171 2.92 11.40 12.77
N ASP A 172 3.21 12.05 13.88
CA ASP A 172 3.74 11.36 15.06
C ASP A 172 2.58 10.83 15.91
N TYR A 173 2.69 9.58 16.32
CA TYR A 173 1.74 8.90 17.19
C TYR A 173 2.47 8.05 18.22
N LYS A 174 2.28 8.34 19.51
CA LYS A 174 2.89 7.60 20.64
C LYS A 174 4.39 7.32 20.44
N ASN A 175 5.16 8.36 20.16
CA ASN A 175 6.62 8.32 19.93
C ASN A 175 7.06 7.50 18.70
N THR A 176 6.17 7.24 17.75
CA THR A 176 6.51 6.62 16.47
C THR A 176 5.89 7.40 15.32
N GLN A 177 6.47 7.29 14.14
CA GLN A 177 5.86 7.88 12.94
C GLN A 177 4.77 6.95 12.40
N ALA A 178 3.56 7.47 12.31
CA ALA A 178 2.43 6.80 11.70
C ALA A 178 2.11 7.36 10.31
N ARG A 179 1.54 6.53 9.46
CA ARG A 179 1.05 6.90 8.12
C ARG A 179 -0.36 6.38 7.97
N ILE A 180 -1.26 7.24 7.52
CA ILE A 180 -2.63 6.84 7.18
C ILE A 180 -2.87 7.21 5.72
N MET A 181 -3.35 6.24 4.94
CA MET A 181 -3.72 6.42 3.55
C MET A 181 -5.21 6.14 3.38
N ARG A 182 -5.90 6.99 2.66
CA ARG A 182 -7.27 6.75 2.24
C ARG A 182 -7.26 6.08 0.86
N ALA A 183 -7.49 4.77 0.86
CA ALA A 183 -7.57 3.95 -0.33
C ALA A 183 -8.71 2.94 -0.19
N SER A 184 -9.12 2.33 -1.30
CA SER A 184 -10.07 1.22 -1.28
C SER A 184 -9.47 0.05 -2.04
N PHE A 185 -9.39 -1.10 -1.39
CA PHE A 185 -8.96 -2.35 -2.00
C PHE A 185 -10.16 -3.26 -2.31
N THR A 186 -11.13 -3.29 -1.41
CA THR A 186 -12.30 -4.18 -1.48
C THR A 186 -13.54 -3.53 -2.12
N GLY A 187 -13.43 -2.26 -2.54
CA GLY A 187 -14.57 -1.45 -2.98
C GLY A 187 -15.37 -0.81 -1.84
N GLU A 188 -15.05 -1.12 -0.60
CA GLU A 188 -15.60 -0.48 0.60
C GLU A 188 -14.84 0.81 0.93
N LEU A 189 -15.43 1.64 1.81
CA LEU A 189 -14.72 2.75 2.41
C LEU A 189 -13.53 2.22 3.22
N GLY A 190 -12.32 2.65 2.88
CA GLY A 190 -11.07 2.26 3.53
C GLY A 190 -10.12 3.45 3.68
#